data_82e043abb88f957d15facb7fbb4f2aaf
#
_entry.id   82e043abb88f957d15facb7fbb4f2aaf
#
_cell.length_a   1.000
_cell.length_b   1.000
_cell.length_c   1.000
_cell.angle_alpha   90.00
_cell.angle_beta   90.00
_cell.angle_gamma   90.00
#
_symmetry.space_group_name_H-M   'P 1'
#
loop_
_entity.id
_entity.type
_entity.pdbx_description
1 polymer ?
#
loop_
_entity_poly.entity_id
_entity_poly.type
_entity_poly.pdbx_seq_one_letter_code
_entity_poly.pdbx_strand_id
1 'polypeptide(L)'
;MLDVTRVLTLTVTVRDIQESDLPKLAWSGSRLHVEQMAEHVRSADGSVDYIAAFLPSGEAVGKGQIDYVKRTSAAEIGSLAVHGLVQSHGIGSLLIEVAEQRIRSKGLHSAIVGVEDDNPRAQMLYERLGYHVCGSEADSWDEVTADGTIRKHEAICTLLSKTI
;
A
#
# COMPACT_ATOMS: atom_id res chain seq x y z
N MET A 1 -13.00 29.63 26.93
CA MET A 1 -12.51 28.28 26.63
C MET A 1 -11.02 28.38 26.38
N LEU A 2 -10.22 27.55 27.01
CA LEU A 2 -8.77 27.54 26.81
C LEU A 2 -8.42 26.35 25.90
N ASP A 3 -7.91 26.63 24.70
CA ASP A 3 -7.43 25.58 23.81
C ASP A 3 -5.99 25.24 24.19
N VAL A 4 -5.72 23.96 24.44
CA VAL A 4 -4.39 23.47 24.75
C VAL A 4 -3.93 22.56 23.61
N THR A 5 -2.86 22.98 22.90
CA THR A 5 -2.23 22.18 21.85
C THR A 5 -0.93 21.59 22.36
N ARG A 6 -0.74 20.29 22.13
CA ARG A 6 0.51 19.58 22.41
C ARG A 6 0.92 18.76 21.19
N VAL A 7 2.20 18.71 20.92
CA VAL A 7 2.77 17.77 19.95
C VAL A 7 3.01 16.45 20.67
N LEU A 8 2.45 15.38 20.12
CA LEU A 8 2.66 14.02 20.60
C LEU A 8 3.42 13.22 19.56
N THR A 9 4.41 12.46 20.00
CA THR A 9 5.14 11.52 19.14
C THR A 9 4.36 10.21 19.07
N LEU A 10 4.07 9.76 17.84
CA LEU A 10 3.40 8.50 17.57
C LEU A 10 4.44 7.46 17.14
N THR A 11 4.56 6.37 17.90
CA THR A 11 5.37 5.22 17.49
C THR A 11 4.57 4.35 16.52
N VAL A 12 5.16 4.06 15.37
CA VAL A 12 4.56 3.19 14.36
C VAL A 12 5.54 2.07 14.03
N THR A 13 5.08 0.82 14.07
CA THR A 13 5.86 -0.36 13.66
C THR A 13 5.31 -0.92 12.37
N VAL A 14 6.17 -1.10 11.36
CA VAL A 14 5.80 -1.77 10.12
C VAL A 14 6.30 -3.21 10.14
N ARG A 15 5.41 -4.15 9.89
CA ARG A 15 5.71 -5.59 9.83
C ARG A 15 4.78 -6.31 8.86
N ASP A 16 5.07 -7.60 8.62
CA ASP A 16 4.19 -8.48 7.86
C ASP A 16 2.81 -8.59 8.51
N ILE A 17 1.80 -8.64 7.65
CA ILE A 17 0.42 -8.92 8.06
C ILE A 17 0.33 -10.41 8.38
N GLN A 18 -0.21 -10.71 9.55
CA GLN A 18 -0.57 -12.07 9.97
C GLN A 18 -2.07 -12.28 9.80
N GLU A 19 -2.51 -13.53 9.77
CA GLU A 19 -3.94 -13.86 9.64
C GLU A 19 -4.79 -13.22 10.76
N SER A 20 -4.25 -13.15 11.96
CA SER A 20 -4.89 -12.49 13.11
C SER A 20 -5.06 -10.97 12.98
N ASP A 21 -4.34 -10.34 12.04
CA ASP A 21 -4.44 -8.89 11.78
C ASP A 21 -5.55 -8.52 10.79
N LEU A 22 -6.05 -9.48 10.01
CA LEU A 22 -7.02 -9.23 8.93
C LEU A 22 -8.28 -8.46 9.40
N PRO A 23 -8.88 -8.76 10.56
CA PRO A 23 -10.02 -7.98 11.06
C PRO A 23 -9.71 -6.49 11.27
N LYS A 24 -8.45 -6.16 11.59
CA LYS A 24 -7.99 -4.78 11.83
C LYS A 24 -7.76 -3.99 10.52
N LEU A 25 -7.84 -4.67 9.39
CA LEU A 25 -7.62 -4.11 8.05
C LEU A 25 -8.92 -3.97 7.24
N ALA A 26 -10.07 -4.23 7.85
CA ALA A 26 -11.38 -4.12 7.18
C ALA A 26 -11.67 -2.72 6.61
N TRP A 27 -11.04 -1.68 7.16
CA TRP A 27 -11.14 -0.30 6.68
C TRP A 27 -10.38 -0.06 5.36
N SER A 28 -9.46 -0.93 4.98
CA SER A 28 -8.45 -0.68 3.95
C SER A 28 -8.89 -1.05 2.54
N GLY A 29 -10.10 -1.52 2.36
CA GLY A 29 -10.64 -1.91 1.06
C GLY A 29 -11.97 -2.66 1.19
N SER A 30 -12.48 -3.14 0.06
CA SER A 30 -13.68 -3.97 0.05
C SER A 30 -13.43 -5.33 0.72
N ARG A 31 -14.51 -6.01 1.09
CA ARG A 31 -14.43 -7.38 1.61
C ARG A 31 -13.65 -8.30 0.67
N LEU A 32 -13.91 -8.23 -0.63
CA LEU A 32 -13.21 -9.01 -1.64
C LEU A 32 -11.70 -8.77 -1.60
N HIS A 33 -11.27 -7.50 -1.47
CA HIS A 33 -9.86 -7.16 -1.36
C HIS A 33 -9.21 -7.75 -0.10
N VAL A 34 -9.90 -7.72 1.04
CA VAL A 34 -9.41 -8.32 2.29
C VAL A 34 -9.32 -9.84 2.18
N GLU A 35 -10.27 -10.50 1.51
CA GLU A 35 -10.25 -11.93 1.23
C GLU A 35 -9.06 -12.32 0.34
N GLN A 36 -8.79 -11.57 -0.74
CA GLN A 36 -7.63 -11.80 -1.60
C GLN A 36 -6.30 -11.62 -0.84
N MET A 37 -6.19 -10.60 -0.01
CA MET A 37 -5.04 -10.42 0.87
C MET A 37 -4.86 -11.61 1.82
N ALA A 38 -5.95 -12.11 2.40
CA ALA A 38 -5.92 -13.27 3.28
C ALA A 38 -5.41 -14.54 2.59
N GLU A 39 -5.77 -14.76 1.34
CA GLU A 39 -5.28 -15.89 0.54
C GLU A 39 -3.76 -15.83 0.37
N HIS A 40 -3.21 -14.66 0.02
CA HIS A 40 -1.76 -14.48 -0.10
C HIS A 40 -1.04 -14.64 1.24
N VAL A 41 -1.59 -14.12 2.34
CA VAL A 41 -1.02 -14.28 3.68
C VAL A 41 -0.95 -15.75 4.09
N ARG A 42 -1.95 -16.56 3.70
CA ARG A 42 -1.98 -18.00 3.99
C ARG A 42 -1.06 -18.81 3.07
N SER A 43 -0.95 -18.44 1.79
CA SER A 43 -0.12 -19.17 0.83
C SER A 43 1.37 -19.06 1.16
N ALA A 44 1.80 -17.88 1.61
CA ALA A 44 3.18 -17.57 2.01
C ALA A 44 4.23 -18.05 1.00
N ASP A 45 3.91 -18.01 -0.31
CA ASP A 45 4.78 -18.53 -1.38
C ASP A 45 5.94 -17.58 -1.74
N GLY A 46 5.96 -16.39 -1.13
CA GLY A 46 7.00 -15.38 -1.32
C GLY A 46 6.90 -14.58 -2.62
N SER A 47 5.83 -14.76 -3.41
CA SER A 47 5.57 -13.97 -4.62
C SER A 47 5.08 -12.58 -4.30
N VAL A 48 4.34 -12.43 -3.21
CA VAL A 48 3.74 -11.17 -2.74
C VAL A 48 3.91 -11.05 -1.23
N ASP A 49 4.41 -9.91 -0.79
CA ASP A 49 4.41 -9.53 0.62
C ASP A 49 3.29 -8.52 0.89
N TYR A 50 2.57 -8.69 2.00
CA TYR A 50 1.69 -7.69 2.57
C TYR A 50 2.26 -7.18 3.90
N ILE A 51 2.45 -5.87 3.99
CA ILE A 51 2.96 -5.19 5.18
C ILE A 51 1.91 -4.23 5.74
N ALA A 52 1.92 -4.03 7.03
CA ALA A 52 1.08 -3.01 7.66
C ALA A 52 1.82 -2.24 8.74
N ALA A 53 1.37 -1.02 8.93
CA ALA A 53 1.82 -0.10 9.96
C ALA A 53 0.88 -0.20 11.17
N PHE A 54 1.44 -0.48 12.34
CA PHE A 54 0.70 -0.69 13.57
C PHE A 54 1.04 0.36 14.63
N LEU A 55 0.04 0.79 15.36
CA LEU A 55 0.19 1.57 16.59
C LEU A 55 0.60 0.67 17.77
N PRO A 56 1.10 1.24 18.89
CA PRO A 56 1.36 0.47 20.12
C PRO A 56 0.12 -0.24 20.69
N SER A 57 -1.08 0.26 20.38
CA SER A 57 -2.35 -0.41 20.71
C SER A 57 -2.58 -1.70 19.93
N GLY A 58 -1.80 -1.96 18.88
CA GLY A 58 -1.98 -3.07 17.97
C GLY A 58 -2.96 -2.80 16.82
N GLU A 59 -3.51 -1.57 16.71
CA GLU A 59 -4.37 -1.18 15.59
C GLU A 59 -3.55 -0.96 14.33
N ALA A 60 -4.04 -1.49 13.20
CA ALA A 60 -3.45 -1.27 11.88
C ALA A 60 -3.92 0.08 11.31
N VAL A 61 -2.99 0.95 10.96
CA VAL A 61 -3.25 2.31 10.46
C VAL A 61 -2.71 2.56 9.05
N GLY A 62 -2.04 1.59 8.47
CA GLY A 62 -1.56 1.64 7.10
C GLY A 62 -1.26 0.25 6.60
N LYS A 63 -1.30 0.05 5.28
CA LYS A 63 -0.89 -1.20 4.64
C LYS A 63 -0.29 -0.92 3.27
N GLY A 64 0.44 -1.90 2.76
CA GLY A 64 0.97 -1.93 1.41
C GLY A 64 1.21 -3.36 0.94
N GLN A 65 1.29 -3.53 -0.37
CA GLN A 65 1.60 -4.77 -1.05
C GLN A 65 2.91 -4.61 -1.82
N ILE A 66 3.70 -5.67 -1.87
CA ILE A 66 4.90 -5.74 -2.71
C ILE A 66 4.77 -7.00 -3.55
N ASP A 67 4.64 -6.83 -4.85
CA ASP A 67 4.56 -7.92 -5.82
C ASP A 67 5.90 -8.08 -6.52
N TYR A 68 6.53 -9.24 -6.32
CA TYR A 68 7.87 -9.55 -6.87
C TYR A 68 7.83 -10.24 -8.21
N VAL A 69 6.66 -10.62 -8.71
CA VAL A 69 6.50 -11.44 -9.92
C VAL A 69 5.77 -10.73 -11.06
N LYS A 70 4.99 -9.70 -10.75
CA LYS A 70 4.23 -8.93 -11.76
C LYS A 70 5.14 -8.27 -12.80
N ARG A 71 6.37 -7.88 -12.42
CA ARG A 71 7.35 -7.21 -13.29
C ARG A 71 8.61 -8.05 -13.43
N THR A 72 9.18 -8.08 -14.64
CA THR A 72 10.32 -8.98 -14.96
C THR A 72 11.60 -8.62 -14.20
N SER A 73 11.90 -7.36 -13.95
CA SER A 73 13.18 -6.91 -13.35
C SER A 73 12.98 -5.90 -12.23
N ALA A 74 11.76 -5.80 -11.72
CA ALA A 74 11.38 -4.86 -10.68
C ALA A 74 10.35 -5.50 -9.77
N ALA A 75 10.13 -4.94 -8.59
CA ALA A 75 8.95 -5.23 -7.80
C ALA A 75 7.94 -4.10 -7.92
N GLU A 76 6.65 -4.43 -7.89
CA GLU A 76 5.59 -3.43 -7.87
C GLU A 76 5.10 -3.22 -6.45
N ILE A 77 5.08 -1.96 -6.00
CA ILE A 77 4.44 -1.56 -4.74
C ILE A 77 3.03 -1.11 -5.07
N GLY A 78 2.06 -1.73 -4.44
CA GLY A 78 0.65 -1.48 -4.71
C GLY A 78 -0.22 -1.52 -3.46
N SER A 79 -1.50 -1.35 -3.63
CA SER A 79 -2.51 -1.44 -2.58
C SER A 79 -2.18 -0.59 -1.33
N LEU A 80 -1.45 0.52 -1.52
CA LEU A 80 -1.05 1.41 -0.43
C LEU A 80 -2.26 2.15 0.11
N ALA A 81 -2.53 1.99 1.39
CA ALA A 81 -3.60 2.70 2.09
C ALA A 81 -3.15 3.15 3.47
N VAL A 82 -3.58 4.34 3.87
CA VAL A 82 -3.37 4.91 5.20
C VAL A 82 -4.72 5.34 5.77
N HIS A 83 -5.00 4.91 7.01
CA HIS A 83 -6.26 5.22 7.69
C HIS A 83 -6.48 6.73 7.78
N GLY A 84 -7.70 7.19 7.46
CA GLY A 84 -8.04 8.60 7.33
C GLY A 84 -7.63 9.49 8.52
N LEU A 85 -7.71 8.95 9.73
CA LEU A 85 -7.37 9.68 10.96
C LEU A 85 -5.88 10.01 11.10
N VAL A 86 -5.00 9.31 10.39
CA VAL A 86 -3.53 9.46 10.50
C VAL A 86 -2.86 9.74 9.16
N GLN A 87 -3.61 10.12 8.15
CA GLN A 87 -3.05 10.59 6.89
C GLN A 87 -2.21 11.85 7.09
N SER A 88 -1.25 12.08 6.19
CA SER A 88 -0.31 13.23 6.24
C SER A 88 0.65 13.25 7.44
N HIS A 89 0.81 12.11 8.14
CA HIS A 89 1.76 11.95 9.25
C HIS A 89 2.98 11.09 8.87
N GLY A 90 3.25 10.90 7.57
CA GLY A 90 4.43 10.17 7.09
C GLY A 90 4.29 8.65 7.01
N ILE A 91 3.15 8.07 7.39
CA ILE A 91 2.95 6.61 7.41
C ILE A 91 3.08 6.01 6.00
N GLY A 92 2.53 6.66 4.97
CA GLY A 92 2.68 6.20 3.59
C GLY A 92 4.14 6.18 3.13
N SER A 93 4.92 7.21 3.47
CA SER A 93 6.36 7.26 3.18
C SER A 93 7.13 6.15 3.90
N LEU A 94 6.78 5.87 5.16
CA LEU A 94 7.39 4.78 5.93
C LEU A 94 7.09 3.41 5.31
N LEU A 95 5.86 3.17 4.87
CA LEU A 95 5.49 1.92 4.19
C LEU A 95 6.30 1.73 2.89
N ILE A 96 6.46 2.79 2.09
CA ILE A 96 7.25 2.76 0.86
C ILE A 96 8.73 2.49 1.17
N GLU A 97 9.29 3.15 2.19
CA GLU A 97 10.68 2.93 2.61
C GLU A 97 10.92 1.46 3.01
N VAL A 98 10.04 0.88 3.81
CA VAL A 98 10.13 -0.53 4.21
C VAL A 98 9.96 -1.45 2.99
N ALA A 99 9.06 -1.14 2.08
CA ALA A 99 8.90 -1.89 0.84
C ALA A 99 10.18 -1.87 -0.01
N GLU A 100 10.79 -0.70 -0.19
CA GLU A 100 12.06 -0.55 -0.91
C GLU A 100 13.20 -1.37 -0.25
N GLN A 101 13.28 -1.37 1.08
CA GLN A 101 14.28 -2.18 1.81
C GLN A 101 14.07 -3.68 1.54
N ARG A 102 12.83 -4.16 1.53
CA ARG A 102 12.50 -5.56 1.22
C ARG A 102 12.83 -5.92 -0.22
N ILE A 103 12.50 -5.05 -1.17
CA ILE A 103 12.84 -5.24 -2.59
C ILE A 103 14.35 -5.40 -2.75
N ARG A 104 15.16 -4.53 -2.12
CA ARG A 104 16.63 -4.66 -2.11
C ARG A 104 17.09 -5.98 -1.51
N SER A 105 16.48 -6.43 -0.42
CA SER A 105 16.84 -7.69 0.24
C SER A 105 16.56 -8.93 -0.62
N LYS A 106 15.67 -8.82 -1.59
CA LYS A 106 15.38 -9.83 -2.61
C LYS A 106 16.33 -9.75 -3.82
N GLY A 107 17.29 -8.82 -3.82
CA GLY A 107 18.24 -8.61 -4.92
C GLY A 107 17.67 -7.85 -6.11
N LEU A 108 16.51 -7.22 -5.96
CA LEU A 108 15.92 -6.33 -6.96
C LEU A 108 16.36 -4.89 -6.69
N HIS A 109 16.56 -4.13 -7.75
CA HIS A 109 17.09 -2.76 -7.69
C HIS A 109 16.15 -1.73 -8.32
N SER A 110 14.92 -2.11 -8.60
CA SER A 110 13.91 -1.24 -9.18
C SER A 110 12.56 -1.47 -8.53
N ALA A 111 11.92 -0.40 -8.14
CA ALA A 111 10.54 -0.37 -7.66
C ALA A 111 9.66 0.36 -8.68
N ILE A 112 8.47 -0.17 -8.91
CA ILE A 112 7.44 0.43 -9.77
C ILE A 112 6.18 0.63 -8.93
N VAL A 113 5.46 1.70 -9.22
CA VAL A 113 4.13 1.98 -8.67
C VAL A 113 3.19 2.37 -9.80
N GLY A 114 1.95 1.92 -9.73
CA GLY A 114 0.86 2.37 -10.60
C GLY A 114 -0.07 3.31 -9.83
N VAL A 115 -0.39 4.44 -10.42
CA VAL A 115 -1.28 5.45 -9.83
C VAL A 115 -2.39 5.76 -10.81
N GLU A 116 -3.64 5.62 -10.38
CA GLU A 116 -4.79 6.04 -11.19
C GLU A 116 -4.69 7.53 -11.54
N ASP A 117 -5.05 7.88 -12.77
CA ASP A 117 -4.92 9.25 -13.29
C ASP A 117 -5.74 10.28 -12.49
N ASP A 118 -6.77 9.83 -11.77
CA ASP A 118 -7.60 10.67 -10.91
C ASP A 118 -7.07 10.81 -9.47
N ASN A 119 -5.89 10.25 -9.16
CA ASN A 119 -5.27 10.30 -7.83
C ASN A 119 -3.95 11.12 -7.80
N PRO A 120 -4.02 12.44 -8.03
CA PRO A 120 -2.82 13.29 -8.05
C PRO A 120 -2.08 13.32 -6.72
N ARG A 121 -2.76 13.09 -5.60
CA ARG A 121 -2.14 13.06 -4.27
C ARG A 121 -1.17 11.89 -4.11
N ALA A 122 -1.53 10.71 -4.61
CA ALA A 122 -0.64 9.57 -4.62
C ALA A 122 0.56 9.80 -5.54
N GLN A 123 0.35 10.35 -6.73
CA GLN A 123 1.43 10.69 -7.64
C GLN A 123 2.43 11.66 -6.99
N MET A 124 1.96 12.74 -6.37
CA MET A 124 2.82 13.71 -5.68
C MET A 124 3.63 13.06 -4.53
N LEU A 125 3.07 12.10 -3.82
CA LEU A 125 3.78 11.34 -2.79
C LEU A 125 4.97 10.59 -3.40
N TYR A 126 4.73 9.83 -4.46
CA TYR A 126 5.77 9.04 -5.10
C TYR A 126 6.86 9.91 -5.74
N GLU A 127 6.48 10.99 -6.44
CA GLU A 127 7.44 11.94 -7.02
C GLU A 127 8.34 12.57 -5.93
N ARG A 128 7.77 12.95 -4.79
CA ARG A 128 8.54 13.46 -3.64
C ARG A 128 9.51 12.42 -3.08
N LEU A 129 9.19 11.13 -3.19
CA LEU A 129 10.06 10.02 -2.76
C LEU A 129 11.07 9.60 -3.84
N GLY A 130 11.15 10.32 -4.96
CA GLY A 130 12.14 10.12 -6.01
C GLY A 130 11.70 9.14 -7.10
N TYR A 131 10.43 8.84 -7.21
CA TYR A 131 9.88 8.10 -8.34
C TYR A 131 9.67 9.05 -9.52
N HIS A 132 9.88 8.54 -10.73
CA HIS A 132 9.71 9.29 -11.98
C HIS A 132 8.76 8.55 -12.90
N VAL A 133 7.91 9.29 -13.61
CA VAL A 133 7.00 8.73 -14.59
C VAL A 133 7.79 7.96 -15.65
N CYS A 134 7.43 6.71 -15.89
CA CYS A 134 8.07 5.84 -16.86
C CYS A 134 7.11 5.26 -17.91
N GLY A 135 5.81 5.46 -17.76
CA GLY A 135 4.81 4.99 -18.70
C GLY A 135 3.39 5.10 -18.18
N SER A 136 2.49 4.43 -18.87
CA SER A 136 1.11 4.22 -18.42
C SER A 136 0.62 2.86 -18.87
N GLU A 137 -0.34 2.30 -18.13
CA GLU A 137 -0.99 1.04 -18.50
C GLU A 137 -2.46 1.06 -18.13
N ALA A 138 -3.28 0.29 -18.84
CA ALA A 138 -4.61 -0.02 -18.40
C ALA A 138 -4.53 -1.10 -17.31
N ASP A 139 -5.23 -0.88 -16.21
CA ASP A 139 -5.36 -1.84 -15.12
C ASP A 139 -6.84 -2.05 -14.80
N SER A 140 -7.15 -3.18 -14.19
CA SER A 140 -8.52 -3.48 -13.80
C SER A 140 -8.56 -4.43 -12.60
N TRP A 141 -9.53 -4.20 -11.73
CA TRP A 141 -9.78 -5.06 -10.57
C TRP A 141 -11.27 -5.15 -10.28
N ASP A 142 -11.65 -6.16 -9.54
CA ASP A 142 -13.02 -6.31 -9.08
C ASP A 142 -13.26 -5.43 -7.86
N GLU A 143 -14.34 -4.65 -7.89
CA GLU A 143 -14.80 -3.82 -6.76
C GLU A 143 -16.21 -4.21 -6.34
N VAL A 144 -16.51 -4.02 -5.07
CA VAL A 144 -17.85 -4.20 -4.53
C VAL A 144 -18.53 -2.85 -4.48
N THR A 145 -19.62 -2.71 -5.23
CA THR A 145 -20.44 -1.50 -5.26
C THR A 145 -21.27 -1.34 -3.98
N ALA A 146 -21.86 -0.17 -3.77
CA ALA A 146 -22.65 0.15 -2.58
C ALA A 146 -23.85 -0.79 -2.36
N ASP A 147 -24.37 -1.40 -3.42
CA ASP A 147 -25.47 -2.40 -3.38
C ASP A 147 -24.97 -3.85 -3.17
N GLY A 148 -23.65 -4.04 -3.00
CA GLY A 148 -23.02 -5.34 -2.81
C GLY A 148 -22.72 -6.11 -4.10
N THR A 149 -22.97 -5.53 -5.27
CA THR A 149 -22.66 -6.15 -6.55
C THR A 149 -21.16 -6.05 -6.84
N ILE A 150 -20.58 -7.13 -7.40
CA ILE A 150 -19.20 -7.11 -7.89
C ILE A 150 -19.22 -6.59 -9.33
N ARG A 151 -18.43 -5.55 -9.59
CA ARG A 151 -18.20 -5.07 -10.95
C ARG A 151 -16.70 -4.90 -11.20
N LYS A 152 -16.32 -4.98 -12.46
CA LYS A 152 -14.96 -4.67 -12.89
C LYS A 152 -14.77 -3.15 -12.94
N HIS A 153 -13.80 -2.66 -12.17
CA HIS A 153 -13.28 -1.30 -12.30
C HIS A 153 -12.14 -1.31 -13.32
N GLU A 154 -12.17 -0.38 -14.25
CA GLU A 154 -11.13 -0.20 -15.26
C GLU A 154 -10.55 1.20 -15.09
N ALA A 155 -9.23 1.30 -15.06
CA ALA A 155 -8.52 2.57 -14.91
C ALA A 155 -7.30 2.63 -15.83
N ILE A 156 -6.90 3.85 -16.18
CA ILE A 156 -5.58 4.11 -16.73
C ILE A 156 -4.70 4.53 -15.56
N CYS A 157 -3.59 3.85 -15.42
CA CYS A 157 -2.62 4.13 -14.36
C CYS A 157 -1.35 4.73 -14.96
N THR A 158 -0.92 5.84 -14.41
CA THR A 158 0.44 6.36 -14.63
C THR A 158 1.42 5.47 -13.87
N LEU A 159 2.43 4.96 -14.56
CA LEU A 159 3.51 4.17 -13.96
C LEU A 159 4.66 5.09 -13.59
N LEU A 160 5.13 4.94 -12.35
CA LEU A 160 6.35 5.61 -11.89
C LEU A 160 7.34 4.55 -11.40
N SER A 161 8.62 4.80 -11.65
CA SER A 161 9.71 3.90 -11.25
C SER A 161 10.79 4.63 -10.47
N LYS A 162 11.52 3.88 -9.67
CA LYS A 162 12.69 4.34 -8.91
C LYS A 162 13.74 3.25 -8.88
N THR A 163 14.99 3.62 -9.15
CA THR A 163 16.14 2.76 -8.87
C THR A 163 16.44 2.82 -7.38
N ILE A 164 16.56 1.69 -6.72
CA ILE A 164 16.69 1.58 -5.27
C ILE A 164 17.89 0.74 -4.85
#